data_06b5b82b0f9ee395643695bc3428c00a
#
_entry.id   06b5b82b0f9ee395643695bc3428c00a
#
_cell.length_a   1.000
_cell.length_b   1.000
_cell.length_c   1.000
_cell.angle_alpha   90.00
_cell.angle_beta   90.00
_cell.angle_gamma   90.00
#
_symmetry.space_group_name_H-M   'P 1'
#
loop_
_entity.id
_entity.type
_entity.pdbx_description
1 polymer ?
#
loop_
_entity_poly.entity_id
_entity_poly.type
_entity_poly.pdbx_seq_one_letter_code
_entity_poly.pdbx_strand_id
1 'polypeptide(L)'
;MAGLIIVTESWLNDATPSHQRGGVLSSYMMVNYMAAGCGQFLLNVGDVGQFELFSLASIIFSLALIPVLLTKQSAPTIAVDSKLSFDLLAKVGPLAILGVFVAGASNASVHAFAPVYALEVLGDTRLIPQFTATLLISGLLLQWPLGRLSDRIGRGWLMIFVPICISISAIFVILATHYAPDLIWYAVACYGAFLFTLYSIAVALINDIVGPELRVKIAGAILIVYGLGAISGPIVVGPLIDLIGVQALFIVSVITSSLLAGLAVYRRVYQAIFVRPVQPFVAVPSNQYSSKELYLAAHQQIDERPYLSSKQDDIEP
;
A
#
# COMPACT_ATOMS: atom_id res chain seq x y z
N MET A 1 12.30 11.47 -9.86
CA MET A 1 10.87 11.12 -9.62
C MET A 1 10.52 10.98 -8.14
N ALA A 2 11.19 10.11 -7.35
CA ALA A 2 10.85 9.91 -5.93
C ALA A 2 10.81 11.21 -5.11
N GLY A 3 11.75 12.12 -5.29
CA GLY A 3 11.77 13.41 -4.59
C GLY A 3 10.55 14.30 -4.86
N LEU A 4 10.06 14.33 -6.10
CA LEU A 4 8.85 15.08 -6.47
C LEU A 4 7.60 14.51 -5.77
N ILE A 5 7.48 13.19 -5.70
CA ILE A 5 6.37 12.52 -5.03
C ILE A 5 6.36 12.88 -3.54
N ILE A 6 7.51 12.77 -2.87
CA ILE A 6 7.64 13.08 -1.44
C ILE A 6 7.29 14.55 -1.16
N VAL A 7 7.80 15.49 -1.98
CA VAL A 7 7.49 16.91 -1.81
C VAL A 7 6.00 17.18 -2.03
N THR A 8 5.39 16.58 -3.07
CA THR A 8 3.97 16.76 -3.36
C THR A 8 3.09 16.18 -2.25
N GLU A 9 3.40 14.98 -1.75
CA GLU A 9 2.66 14.36 -0.65
C GLU A 9 2.80 15.15 0.66
N SER A 10 4.00 15.64 0.96
CA SER A 10 4.24 16.50 2.12
C SER A 10 3.43 17.78 2.03
N TRP A 11 3.47 18.45 0.88
CA TRP A 11 2.73 19.68 0.64
C TRP A 11 1.21 19.49 0.73
N LEU A 12 0.67 18.43 0.11
CA LEU A 12 -0.75 18.09 0.22
C LEU A 12 -1.16 17.82 1.67
N ASN A 13 -0.30 17.15 2.43
CA ASN A 13 -0.55 16.83 3.83
C ASN A 13 -0.57 18.08 4.71
N ASP A 14 0.34 19.04 4.47
CA ASP A 14 0.42 20.30 5.20
C ASP A 14 -0.71 21.27 4.83
N ALA A 15 -1.04 21.37 3.53
CA ALA A 15 -2.07 22.27 3.02
C ALA A 15 -3.50 21.81 3.35
N THR A 16 -3.70 20.54 3.77
CA THR A 16 -5.03 19.94 3.96
C THR A 16 -5.39 19.85 5.45
N PRO A 17 -6.58 20.33 5.87
CA PRO A 17 -7.10 20.14 7.21
C PRO A 17 -7.15 18.66 7.59
N SER A 18 -6.89 18.33 8.86
CA SER A 18 -6.75 16.94 9.35
C SER A 18 -7.94 16.03 9.02
N HIS A 19 -9.16 16.56 9.03
CA HIS A 19 -10.39 15.81 8.73
C HIS A 19 -10.57 15.49 7.24
N GLN A 20 -9.87 16.18 6.32
CA GLN A 20 -9.96 15.97 4.88
C GLN A 20 -8.72 15.27 4.28
N ARG A 21 -7.64 15.11 5.04
CA ARG A 21 -6.37 14.55 4.57
C ARG A 21 -6.52 13.20 3.89
N GLY A 22 -7.31 12.30 4.48
CA GLY A 22 -7.56 10.97 3.91
C GLY A 22 -8.21 11.05 2.53
N GLY A 23 -9.21 11.91 2.34
CA GLY A 23 -9.88 12.11 1.07
C GLY A 23 -8.95 12.70 -0.01
N VAL A 24 -8.17 13.72 0.35
CA VAL A 24 -7.24 14.38 -0.57
C VAL A 24 -6.12 13.42 -1.00
N LEU A 25 -5.51 12.67 -0.07
CA LEU A 25 -4.49 11.68 -0.38
C LEU A 25 -5.03 10.53 -1.23
N SER A 26 -6.26 10.06 -0.96
CA SER A 26 -6.91 9.05 -1.78
C SER A 26 -7.16 9.54 -3.21
N SER A 27 -7.62 10.79 -3.36
CA SER A 27 -7.83 11.41 -4.67
C SER A 27 -6.50 11.58 -5.42
N TYR A 28 -5.45 12.02 -4.73
CA TYR A 28 -4.10 12.11 -5.29
C TYR A 28 -3.60 10.75 -5.80
N MET A 29 -3.74 9.69 -5.00
CA MET A 29 -3.34 8.34 -5.40
C MET A 29 -4.17 7.84 -6.59
N MET A 30 -5.47 8.12 -6.62
CA MET A 30 -6.34 7.78 -7.74
C MET A 30 -5.89 8.46 -9.04
N VAL A 31 -5.60 9.75 -8.99
CA VAL A 31 -5.08 10.51 -10.15
C VAL A 31 -3.72 9.95 -10.59
N ASN A 32 -2.85 9.61 -9.65
CA ASN A 32 -1.53 9.05 -9.94
C ASN A 32 -1.62 7.72 -10.70
N TYR A 33 -2.44 6.78 -10.22
CA TYR A 33 -2.65 5.48 -10.90
C TYR A 33 -3.37 5.63 -12.23
N MET A 34 -4.37 6.52 -12.32
CA MET A 34 -5.04 6.81 -13.59
C MET A 34 -4.06 7.40 -14.61
N ALA A 35 -3.26 8.38 -14.21
CA ALA A 35 -2.27 8.99 -15.08
C ALA A 35 -1.20 7.97 -15.52
N ALA A 36 -0.74 7.10 -14.61
CA ALA A 36 0.20 6.03 -14.93
C ALA A 36 -0.40 5.02 -15.93
N GLY A 37 -1.67 4.61 -15.71
CA GLY A 37 -2.36 3.68 -16.61
C GLY A 37 -2.65 4.30 -17.99
N CYS A 38 -3.18 5.53 -18.02
CA CYS A 38 -3.44 6.24 -19.28
C CYS A 38 -2.14 6.59 -20.02
N GLY A 39 -1.08 6.91 -19.27
CA GLY A 39 0.23 7.23 -19.85
C GLY A 39 0.82 6.09 -20.67
N GLN A 40 0.49 4.81 -20.35
CA GLN A 40 0.93 3.67 -21.14
C GLN A 40 0.44 3.73 -22.59
N PHE A 41 -0.77 4.24 -22.81
CA PHE A 41 -1.31 4.35 -24.18
C PHE A 41 -0.60 5.39 -25.03
N LEU A 42 0.14 6.34 -24.43
CA LEU A 42 0.97 7.29 -25.19
C LEU A 42 2.08 6.58 -25.97
N LEU A 43 2.52 5.41 -25.53
CA LEU A 43 3.51 4.59 -26.27
C LEU A 43 2.99 4.13 -27.64
N ASN A 44 1.68 4.10 -27.85
CA ASN A 44 1.09 3.73 -29.14
C ASN A 44 0.91 4.91 -30.09
N VAL A 45 1.21 6.14 -29.67
CA VAL A 45 1.01 7.36 -30.48
C VAL A 45 2.18 7.60 -31.44
N GLY A 46 3.38 7.07 -31.12
CA GLY A 46 4.58 7.27 -31.93
C GLY A 46 5.52 6.06 -31.86
N ASP A 47 6.58 6.13 -32.66
CA ASP A 47 7.64 5.12 -32.64
C ASP A 47 8.55 5.34 -31.43
N VAL A 48 8.74 4.29 -30.60
CA VAL A 48 9.59 4.32 -29.40
C VAL A 48 11.06 4.61 -29.74
N GLY A 49 11.48 4.28 -30.96
CA GLY A 49 12.84 4.57 -31.46
C GLY A 49 13.05 6.01 -31.93
N GLN A 50 12.01 6.82 -32.00
CA GLN A 50 12.03 8.18 -32.52
C GLN A 50 11.91 9.22 -31.39
N PHE A 51 12.14 10.49 -31.72
CA PHE A 51 12.16 11.57 -30.73
C PHE A 51 10.75 12.08 -30.31
N GLU A 52 9.70 11.73 -31.04
CA GLU A 52 8.35 12.28 -30.86
C GLU A 52 7.80 12.00 -29.46
N LEU A 53 7.96 10.78 -28.95
CA LEU A 53 7.48 10.41 -27.60
C LEU A 53 8.22 11.16 -26.50
N PHE A 54 9.53 11.39 -26.67
CA PHE A 54 10.32 12.17 -25.71
C PHE A 54 9.92 13.64 -25.74
N SER A 55 9.65 14.19 -26.93
CA SER A 55 9.15 15.56 -27.10
C SER A 55 7.77 15.72 -26.48
N LEU A 56 6.86 14.77 -26.70
CA LEU A 56 5.53 14.75 -26.10
C LEU A 56 5.61 14.71 -24.58
N ALA A 57 6.44 13.84 -24.00
CA ALA A 57 6.67 13.78 -22.57
C ALA A 57 7.17 15.14 -22.02
N SER A 58 8.14 15.77 -22.71
CA SER A 58 8.68 17.06 -22.31
C SER A 58 7.62 18.17 -22.35
N ILE A 59 6.75 18.17 -23.36
CA ILE A 59 5.62 19.11 -23.46
C ILE A 59 4.63 18.90 -22.31
N ILE A 60 4.25 17.65 -22.02
CA ILE A 60 3.32 17.33 -20.93
C ILE A 60 3.92 17.79 -19.58
N PHE A 61 5.21 17.53 -19.33
CA PHE A 61 5.89 18.00 -18.11
C PHE A 61 5.88 19.51 -18.01
N SER A 62 6.16 20.21 -19.12
CA SER A 62 6.15 21.68 -19.15
C SER A 62 4.76 22.26 -18.90
N LEU A 63 3.73 21.67 -19.47
CA LEU A 63 2.34 22.05 -19.25
C LEU A 63 1.91 21.78 -17.80
N ALA A 64 2.36 20.70 -17.18
CA ALA A 64 2.06 20.37 -15.80
C ALA A 64 2.66 21.38 -14.79
N LEU A 65 3.72 22.09 -15.15
CA LEU A 65 4.30 23.15 -14.32
C LEU A 65 3.44 24.43 -14.29
N ILE A 66 2.64 24.68 -15.32
CA ILE A 66 1.84 25.93 -15.40
C ILE A 66 0.89 26.09 -14.22
N PRO A 67 0.02 25.13 -13.86
CA PRO A 67 -0.89 25.30 -12.71
C PRO A 67 -0.12 25.42 -11.39
N VAL A 68 1.03 24.74 -11.26
CA VAL A 68 1.87 24.84 -10.05
C VAL A 68 2.44 26.26 -9.91
N LEU A 69 2.95 26.84 -10.99
CA LEU A 69 3.51 28.20 -10.99
C LEU A 69 2.44 29.29 -10.80
N LEU A 70 1.19 29.03 -11.21
CA LEU A 70 0.08 29.95 -11.01
C LEU A 70 -0.50 29.90 -9.58
N THR A 71 -0.18 28.86 -8.81
CA THR A 71 -0.68 28.68 -7.45
C THR A 71 0.08 29.57 -6.47
N LYS A 72 -0.64 30.45 -5.75
CA LYS A 72 -0.07 31.40 -4.75
C LYS A 72 0.05 30.78 -3.35
N GLN A 73 0.27 29.50 -3.24
CA GLN A 73 0.39 28.86 -1.93
C GLN A 73 1.84 28.92 -1.41
N SER A 74 1.99 29.10 -0.09
CA SER A 74 3.30 29.08 0.57
C SER A 74 3.95 27.71 0.45
N ALA A 75 5.27 27.69 0.36
CA ALA A 75 6.05 26.46 0.41
C ALA A 75 5.75 25.66 1.69
N PRO A 76 5.80 24.32 1.65
CA PRO A 76 5.60 23.49 2.83
C PRO A 76 6.63 23.85 3.91
N THR A 77 6.18 23.94 5.15
CA THR A 77 7.07 24.10 6.29
C THR A 77 7.86 22.81 6.47
N ILE A 78 9.16 22.87 6.27
CA ILE A 78 10.05 21.73 6.52
C ILE A 78 10.03 21.46 8.02
N ALA A 79 9.41 20.37 8.45
CA ALA A 79 9.52 19.91 9.83
C ALA A 79 10.97 19.46 10.09
N VAL A 80 11.75 20.34 10.70
CA VAL A 80 13.22 20.21 10.87
C VAL A 80 13.61 19.05 11.80
N ASP A 81 12.68 18.37 12.50
CA ASP A 81 13.00 17.39 13.56
C ASP A 81 12.36 16.00 13.42
N SER A 82 12.15 15.51 12.22
CA SER A 82 11.77 14.09 12.08
C SER A 82 13.02 13.20 11.99
N LYS A 83 13.67 12.95 13.14
CA LYS A 83 14.64 11.85 13.21
C LYS A 83 13.93 10.56 12.83
N LEU A 84 14.47 9.87 11.82
CA LEU A 84 14.02 8.53 11.42
C LEU A 84 13.98 7.61 12.66
N SER A 85 12.80 7.20 13.07
CA SER A 85 12.65 6.37 14.27
C SER A 85 12.51 4.90 13.87
N PHE A 86 13.65 4.24 13.63
CA PHE A 86 13.68 2.79 13.44
C PHE A 86 13.17 2.02 14.68
N ASP A 87 13.29 2.60 15.86
CA ASP A 87 12.73 2.04 17.10
C ASP A 87 11.20 1.88 17.04
N LEU A 88 10.52 2.73 16.31
CA LEU A 88 9.08 2.60 16.07
C LEU A 88 8.73 1.40 15.18
N LEU A 89 9.57 1.07 14.19
CA LEU A 89 9.39 -0.14 13.38
C LEU A 89 9.45 -1.41 14.23
N ALA A 90 10.34 -1.48 15.21
CA ALA A 90 10.43 -2.64 16.10
C ALA A 90 9.13 -2.86 16.89
N LYS A 91 8.40 -1.79 17.24
CA LYS A 91 7.11 -1.86 17.94
C LYS A 91 5.96 -2.32 17.05
N VAL A 92 6.03 -2.08 15.74
CA VAL A 92 4.97 -2.43 14.78
C VAL A 92 4.88 -3.95 14.56
N GLY A 93 5.98 -4.63 14.70
CA GLY A 93 6.08 -6.07 14.47
C GLY A 93 6.33 -6.45 13.01
N PRO A 94 6.96 -7.63 12.78
CA PRO A 94 7.53 -8.00 11.48
C PRO A 94 6.50 -8.21 10.37
N LEU A 95 5.24 -8.57 10.67
CA LEU A 95 4.24 -8.84 9.63
C LEU A 95 3.97 -7.63 8.73
N ALA A 96 3.70 -6.47 9.34
CA ALA A 96 3.38 -5.27 8.58
C ALA A 96 4.61 -4.71 7.85
N ILE A 97 5.80 -4.81 8.47
CA ILE A 97 7.08 -4.41 7.87
C ILE A 97 7.39 -5.28 6.65
N LEU A 98 7.27 -6.61 6.76
CA LEU A 98 7.45 -7.53 5.65
C LEU A 98 6.38 -7.34 4.58
N GLY A 99 5.14 -6.98 4.95
CA GLY A 99 4.10 -6.61 4.00
C GLY A 99 4.49 -5.42 3.13
N VAL A 100 5.06 -4.37 3.73
CA VAL A 100 5.58 -3.19 3.01
C VAL A 100 6.76 -3.58 2.12
N PHE A 101 7.71 -4.38 2.63
CA PHE A 101 8.87 -4.85 1.87
C PHE A 101 8.45 -5.68 0.65
N VAL A 102 7.57 -6.67 0.84
CA VAL A 102 7.06 -7.53 -0.24
C VAL A 102 6.28 -6.70 -1.27
N ALA A 103 5.48 -5.72 -0.81
CA ALA A 103 4.78 -4.81 -1.72
C ALA A 103 5.78 -4.01 -2.57
N GLY A 104 6.84 -3.47 -1.97
CA GLY A 104 7.89 -2.76 -2.70
C GLY A 104 8.59 -3.65 -3.72
N ALA A 105 9.00 -4.85 -3.30
CA ALA A 105 9.69 -5.81 -4.16
C ALA A 105 8.81 -6.24 -5.36
N SER A 106 7.56 -6.59 -5.10
CA SER A 106 6.63 -7.05 -6.14
C SER A 106 6.23 -5.92 -7.09
N ASN A 107 5.92 -4.73 -6.56
CA ASN A 107 5.55 -3.58 -7.41
C ASN A 107 6.70 -3.18 -8.34
N ALA A 108 7.93 -3.05 -7.82
CA ALA A 108 9.08 -2.68 -8.63
C ALA A 108 9.42 -3.74 -9.67
N SER A 109 9.32 -5.03 -9.31
CA SER A 109 9.54 -6.14 -10.27
C SER A 109 8.50 -6.13 -11.40
N VAL A 110 7.23 -5.89 -11.07
CA VAL A 110 6.17 -5.78 -12.08
C VAL A 110 6.40 -4.57 -12.97
N HIS A 111 6.73 -3.41 -12.43
CA HIS A 111 7.03 -2.23 -13.26
C HIS A 111 8.24 -2.45 -14.19
N ALA A 112 9.25 -3.19 -13.74
CA ALA A 112 10.44 -3.46 -14.55
C ALA A 112 10.20 -4.52 -15.61
N PHE A 113 9.50 -5.62 -15.27
CA PHE A 113 9.47 -6.82 -16.10
C PHE A 113 8.11 -7.15 -16.72
N ALA A 114 7.01 -6.49 -16.34
CA ALA A 114 5.72 -6.71 -16.99
C ALA A 114 5.73 -6.38 -18.50
N PRO A 115 6.41 -5.31 -18.97
CA PRO A 115 6.57 -5.07 -20.41
C PRO A 115 7.33 -6.20 -21.13
N VAL A 116 8.38 -6.73 -20.49
CA VAL A 116 9.18 -7.84 -21.04
C VAL A 116 8.34 -9.11 -21.13
N TYR A 117 7.59 -9.42 -20.05
CA TYR A 117 6.66 -10.53 -20.02
C TYR A 117 5.59 -10.42 -21.13
N ALA A 118 4.98 -9.23 -21.27
CA ALA A 118 3.97 -8.98 -22.29
C ALA A 118 4.53 -9.18 -23.69
N LEU A 119 5.73 -8.68 -23.97
CA LEU A 119 6.38 -8.85 -25.26
C LEU A 119 6.62 -10.33 -25.61
N GLU A 120 7.13 -11.11 -24.65
CA GLU A 120 7.47 -12.51 -24.88
C GLU A 120 6.21 -13.39 -25.02
N VAL A 121 5.17 -13.12 -24.23
CA VAL A 121 3.95 -13.93 -24.22
C VAL A 121 2.97 -13.55 -25.34
N LEU A 122 2.80 -12.25 -25.61
CA LEU A 122 1.83 -11.76 -26.58
C LEU A 122 2.42 -11.59 -27.98
N GLY A 123 3.76 -11.47 -28.12
CA GLY A 123 4.45 -11.36 -29.39
C GLY A 123 4.21 -10.04 -30.15
N ASP A 124 3.40 -9.12 -29.63
CA ASP A 124 3.09 -7.83 -30.25
C ASP A 124 3.42 -6.67 -29.31
N THR A 125 4.32 -5.80 -29.76
CA THR A 125 4.73 -4.60 -29.01
C THR A 125 3.58 -3.64 -28.73
N ARG A 126 2.53 -3.63 -29.57
CA ARG A 126 1.34 -2.78 -29.41
C ARG A 126 0.48 -3.20 -28.22
N LEU A 127 0.61 -4.44 -27.78
CA LEU A 127 -0.14 -4.97 -26.63
C LEU A 127 0.55 -4.72 -25.29
N ILE A 128 1.84 -4.34 -25.28
CA ILE A 128 2.59 -4.06 -24.06
C ILE A 128 1.93 -2.95 -23.22
N PRO A 129 1.58 -1.78 -23.79
CA PRO A 129 0.92 -0.73 -23.03
C PRO A 129 -0.42 -1.16 -22.45
N GLN A 130 -1.20 -1.94 -23.21
CA GLN A 130 -2.50 -2.45 -22.76
C GLN A 130 -2.34 -3.42 -21.59
N PHE A 131 -1.35 -4.32 -21.66
CA PHE A 131 -1.03 -5.25 -20.59
C PHE A 131 -0.66 -4.52 -19.29
N THR A 132 0.26 -3.56 -19.38
CA THR A 132 0.70 -2.77 -18.22
C THR A 132 -0.42 -1.88 -17.70
N ALA A 133 -1.22 -1.27 -18.56
CA ALA A 133 -2.38 -0.48 -18.18
C ALA A 133 -3.42 -1.34 -17.45
N THR A 134 -3.68 -2.57 -17.91
CA THR A 134 -4.61 -3.51 -17.26
C THR A 134 -4.17 -3.80 -15.83
N LEU A 135 -2.88 -4.06 -15.59
CA LEU A 135 -2.33 -4.24 -14.25
C LEU A 135 -2.60 -3.03 -13.34
N LEU A 136 -2.28 -1.83 -13.81
CA LEU A 136 -2.38 -0.60 -13.01
C LEU A 136 -3.83 -0.20 -12.73
N ILE A 137 -4.68 -0.23 -13.76
CA ILE A 137 -6.09 0.16 -13.64
C ILE A 137 -6.86 -0.81 -12.75
N SER A 138 -6.61 -2.10 -12.86
CA SER A 138 -7.26 -3.10 -12.00
C SER A 138 -6.90 -2.90 -10.53
N GLY A 139 -5.65 -2.54 -10.22
CA GLY A 139 -5.22 -2.17 -8.87
C GLY A 139 -5.99 -0.99 -8.30
N LEU A 140 -6.22 0.04 -9.12
CA LEU A 140 -7.01 1.20 -8.76
C LEU A 140 -8.46 0.82 -8.41
N LEU A 141 -9.10 -0.01 -9.25
CA LEU A 141 -10.50 -0.38 -9.08
C LEU A 141 -10.76 -1.15 -7.78
N LEU A 142 -9.84 -2.01 -7.37
CA LEU A 142 -10.02 -2.83 -6.16
C LEU A 142 -9.56 -2.12 -4.88
N GLN A 143 -8.75 -1.07 -4.97
CA GLN A 143 -8.22 -0.35 -3.82
C GLN A 143 -9.32 0.22 -2.91
N TRP A 144 -10.37 0.81 -3.50
CA TRP A 144 -11.47 1.37 -2.74
C TRP A 144 -12.39 0.31 -2.07
N PRO A 145 -12.85 -0.77 -2.75
CA PRO A 145 -13.59 -1.85 -2.10
C PRO A 145 -12.81 -2.54 -0.98
N LEU A 146 -11.51 -2.85 -1.21
CA LEU A 146 -10.68 -3.48 -0.19
C LEU A 146 -10.37 -2.55 0.99
N GLY A 147 -10.21 -1.24 0.74
CA GLY A 147 -10.09 -0.26 1.81
C GLY A 147 -11.30 -0.28 2.75
N ARG A 148 -12.52 -0.25 2.19
CA ARG A 148 -13.76 -0.35 2.99
C ARG A 148 -13.93 -1.70 3.69
N LEU A 149 -13.55 -2.77 3.02
CA LEU A 149 -13.58 -4.10 3.61
C LEU A 149 -12.60 -4.20 4.78
N SER A 150 -11.43 -3.58 4.65
CA SER A 150 -10.41 -3.46 5.69
C SER A 150 -10.94 -2.85 6.99
N ASP A 151 -11.76 -1.80 6.86
CA ASP A 151 -12.34 -1.12 8.01
C ASP A 151 -13.43 -1.97 8.70
N ARG A 152 -14.09 -2.90 7.97
CA ARG A 152 -15.16 -3.76 8.51
C ARG A 152 -14.66 -5.04 9.14
N ILE A 153 -13.78 -5.79 8.47
CA ILE A 153 -13.33 -7.12 8.92
C ILE A 153 -12.00 -7.07 9.67
N GLY A 154 -11.35 -5.89 9.68
CA GLY A 154 -10.06 -5.67 10.32
C GLY A 154 -8.86 -5.97 9.43
N ARG A 155 -7.84 -5.12 9.54
CA ARG A 155 -6.65 -5.13 8.67
C ARG A 155 -5.80 -6.38 8.78
N GLY A 156 -5.80 -7.01 9.96
CA GLY A 156 -5.09 -8.28 10.18
C GLY A 156 -5.63 -9.43 9.33
N TRP A 157 -6.94 -9.47 9.04
CA TRP A 157 -7.52 -10.47 8.14
C TRP A 157 -7.13 -10.22 6.68
N LEU A 158 -7.09 -8.96 6.27
CA LEU A 158 -6.68 -8.62 4.91
C LEU A 158 -5.19 -8.92 4.65
N MET A 159 -4.34 -8.82 5.69
CA MET A 159 -2.93 -9.24 5.60
C MET A 159 -2.75 -10.75 5.40
N ILE A 160 -3.81 -11.55 5.60
CA ILE A 160 -3.85 -12.96 5.22
C ILE A 160 -4.47 -13.11 3.81
N PHE A 161 -5.65 -12.54 3.63
CA PHE A 161 -6.47 -12.70 2.43
C PHE A 161 -5.79 -12.18 1.16
N VAL A 162 -5.26 -10.95 1.19
CA VAL A 162 -4.68 -10.30 0.01
C VAL A 162 -3.44 -11.03 -0.52
N PRO A 163 -2.45 -11.42 0.30
CA PRO A 163 -1.32 -12.20 -0.20
C PRO A 163 -1.72 -13.57 -0.76
N ILE A 164 -2.74 -14.24 -0.21
CA ILE A 164 -3.29 -15.46 -0.79
C ILE A 164 -3.88 -15.18 -2.18
N CYS A 165 -4.67 -14.13 -2.32
CA CYS A 165 -5.24 -13.74 -3.61
C CYS A 165 -4.15 -13.36 -4.63
N ILE A 166 -3.07 -12.69 -4.21
CA ILE A 166 -1.91 -12.41 -5.07
C ILE A 166 -1.30 -13.73 -5.56
N SER A 167 -1.07 -14.68 -4.66
CA SER A 167 -0.49 -15.98 -5.02
C SER A 167 -1.38 -16.75 -6.01
N ILE A 168 -2.69 -16.82 -5.75
CA ILE A 168 -3.66 -17.52 -6.61
C ILE A 168 -3.73 -16.84 -7.98
N SER A 169 -3.82 -15.51 -8.03
CA SER A 169 -3.89 -14.79 -9.29
C SER A 169 -2.59 -14.84 -10.08
N ALA A 170 -1.42 -14.86 -9.42
CA ALA A 170 -0.13 -15.08 -10.08
C ALA A 170 -0.04 -16.49 -10.70
N ILE A 171 -0.50 -17.53 -9.99
CA ILE A 171 -0.63 -18.88 -10.55
C ILE A 171 -1.58 -18.88 -11.75
N PHE A 172 -2.71 -18.16 -11.64
CA PHE A 172 -3.66 -18.04 -12.75
C PHE A 172 -3.02 -17.39 -13.99
N VAL A 173 -2.16 -16.36 -13.83
CA VAL A 173 -1.41 -15.78 -14.96
C VAL A 173 -0.51 -16.83 -15.61
N ILE A 174 0.26 -17.61 -14.81
CA ILE A 174 1.13 -18.67 -15.34
C ILE A 174 0.32 -19.72 -16.11
N LEU A 175 -0.80 -20.18 -15.54
CA LEU A 175 -1.64 -21.19 -16.17
C LEU A 175 -2.33 -20.64 -17.44
N ALA A 176 -2.81 -19.40 -17.41
CA ALA A 176 -3.44 -18.77 -18.56
C ALA A 176 -2.45 -18.67 -19.74
N THR A 177 -1.19 -18.33 -19.46
CA THR A 177 -0.17 -18.26 -20.50
C THR A 177 0.03 -19.58 -21.24
N HIS A 178 -0.04 -20.72 -20.53
CA HIS A 178 0.24 -22.03 -21.13
C HIS A 178 -0.99 -22.75 -21.69
N TYR A 179 -2.12 -22.63 -21.02
CA TYR A 179 -3.29 -23.47 -21.31
C TYR A 179 -4.49 -22.72 -21.84
N ALA A 180 -4.57 -21.39 -21.58
CA ALA A 180 -5.74 -20.58 -21.94
C ALA A 180 -5.35 -19.12 -22.22
N PRO A 181 -4.63 -18.84 -23.35
CA PRO A 181 -4.15 -17.49 -23.68
C PRO A 181 -5.25 -16.43 -23.72
N ASP A 182 -6.47 -16.79 -24.07
CA ASP A 182 -7.63 -15.89 -24.09
C ASP A 182 -7.98 -15.33 -22.70
N LEU A 183 -7.61 -16.04 -21.66
CA LEU A 183 -7.87 -15.62 -20.27
C LEU A 183 -6.77 -14.75 -19.68
N ILE A 184 -5.68 -14.50 -20.40
CA ILE A 184 -4.51 -13.75 -19.88
C ILE A 184 -4.92 -12.38 -19.34
N TRP A 185 -5.80 -11.66 -20.02
CA TRP A 185 -6.25 -10.33 -19.62
C TRP A 185 -7.00 -10.33 -18.27
N TYR A 186 -7.86 -11.34 -18.06
CA TYR A 186 -8.58 -11.51 -16.78
C TYR A 186 -7.63 -11.91 -15.66
N ALA A 187 -6.67 -12.80 -15.93
CA ALA A 187 -5.67 -13.23 -14.97
C ALA A 187 -4.79 -12.07 -14.52
N VAL A 188 -4.30 -11.26 -15.47
CA VAL A 188 -3.48 -10.09 -15.23
C VAL A 188 -4.24 -9.00 -14.49
N ALA A 189 -5.52 -8.76 -14.85
CA ALA A 189 -6.37 -7.83 -14.13
C ALA A 189 -6.59 -8.27 -12.68
N CYS A 190 -6.85 -9.55 -12.44
CA CYS A 190 -7.02 -10.10 -11.12
C CYS A 190 -5.73 -9.95 -10.28
N TYR A 191 -4.57 -10.25 -10.87
CA TYR A 191 -3.27 -10.11 -10.20
C TYR A 191 -2.97 -8.66 -9.83
N GLY A 192 -3.10 -7.72 -10.77
CA GLY A 192 -2.87 -6.29 -10.52
C GLY A 192 -3.81 -5.73 -9.47
N ALA A 193 -5.08 -6.16 -9.47
CA ALA A 193 -6.09 -5.74 -8.51
C ALA A 193 -5.66 -6.00 -7.06
N PHE A 194 -5.11 -7.17 -6.76
CA PHE A 194 -4.65 -7.50 -5.41
C PHE A 194 -3.24 -6.97 -5.11
N LEU A 195 -2.33 -7.02 -6.08
CA LEU A 195 -0.93 -6.62 -5.88
C LEU A 195 -0.80 -5.19 -5.36
N PHE A 196 -1.42 -4.23 -6.05
CA PHE A 196 -1.28 -2.81 -5.72
C PHE A 196 -2.00 -2.40 -4.43
N THR A 197 -2.89 -3.25 -3.90
CA THR A 197 -3.58 -2.99 -2.62
C THR A 197 -2.77 -3.42 -1.41
N LEU A 198 -1.78 -4.31 -1.55
CA LEU A 198 -0.99 -4.84 -0.44
C LEU A 198 -0.28 -3.75 0.35
N TYR A 199 0.35 -2.79 -0.34
CA TYR A 199 1.03 -1.66 0.30
C TYR A 199 0.09 -0.85 1.18
N SER A 200 -1.07 -0.47 0.65
CA SER A 200 -2.06 0.34 1.37
C SER A 200 -2.55 -0.35 2.64
N ILE A 201 -2.78 -1.66 2.59
CA ILE A 201 -3.23 -2.45 3.74
C ILE A 201 -2.12 -2.57 4.78
N ALA A 202 -0.87 -2.82 4.36
CA ALA A 202 0.27 -2.92 5.26
C ALA A 202 0.53 -1.59 5.99
N VAL A 203 0.53 -0.46 5.27
CA VAL A 203 0.68 0.88 5.85
C VAL A 203 -0.49 1.21 6.79
N ALA A 204 -1.70 0.86 6.40
CA ALA A 204 -2.86 1.07 7.24
C ALA A 204 -2.76 0.28 8.56
N LEU A 205 -2.28 -0.98 8.51
CA LEU A 205 -2.02 -1.77 9.71
C LEU A 205 -0.96 -1.13 10.61
N ILE A 206 0.13 -0.60 10.04
CA ILE A 206 1.16 0.13 10.78
C ILE A 206 0.55 1.36 11.48
N ASN A 207 -0.25 2.14 10.77
CA ASN A 207 -0.87 3.35 11.29
C ASN A 207 -1.86 3.10 12.43
N ASP A 208 -2.49 1.92 12.47
CA ASP A 208 -3.35 1.51 13.60
C ASP A 208 -2.54 1.19 14.87
N ILE A 209 -1.37 0.56 14.68
CA ILE A 209 -0.51 0.17 15.79
C ILE A 209 0.17 1.37 16.43
N VAL A 210 0.63 2.31 15.60
CA VAL A 210 1.49 3.43 16.05
C VAL A 210 0.68 4.61 16.62
N GLY A 211 -0.59 4.75 16.20
CA GLY A 211 -1.44 5.88 16.61
C GLY A 211 -1.16 7.19 15.84
N PRO A 212 -2.07 8.18 15.96
CA PRO A 212 -2.06 9.37 15.11
C PRO A 212 -0.82 10.25 15.23
N GLU A 213 -0.27 10.40 16.44
CA GLU A 213 0.83 11.34 16.73
C GLU A 213 2.18 10.89 16.15
N LEU A 214 2.36 9.58 15.94
CA LEU A 214 3.62 9.01 15.47
C LEU A 214 3.59 8.64 13.98
N ARG A 215 2.45 8.78 13.29
CA ARG A 215 2.30 8.40 11.87
C ARG A 215 3.29 9.13 10.96
N VAL A 216 3.51 10.43 11.18
CA VAL A 216 4.46 11.22 10.38
C VAL A 216 5.89 10.75 10.63
N LYS A 217 6.25 10.41 11.87
CA LYS A 217 7.60 9.96 12.22
C LYS A 217 7.94 8.59 11.64
N ILE A 218 6.95 7.70 11.51
CA ILE A 218 7.18 6.36 10.97
C ILE A 218 7.10 6.33 9.44
N ALA A 219 6.43 7.29 8.80
CA ALA A 219 6.24 7.32 7.36
C ALA A 219 7.57 7.25 6.57
N GLY A 220 8.58 7.98 7.00
CA GLY A 220 9.92 7.92 6.40
C GLY A 220 10.57 6.54 6.51
N ALA A 221 10.40 5.87 7.65
CA ALA A 221 10.94 4.52 7.86
C ALA A 221 10.19 3.48 7.02
N ILE A 222 8.87 3.61 6.87
CA ILE A 222 8.05 2.78 5.97
C ILE A 222 8.53 2.92 4.51
N LEU A 223 8.80 4.16 4.08
CA LEU A 223 9.28 4.43 2.72
C LEU A 223 10.65 3.81 2.45
N ILE A 224 11.56 3.82 3.43
CA ILE A 224 12.85 3.12 3.33
C ILE A 224 12.65 1.61 3.18
N VAL A 225 11.79 0.99 3.99
CA VAL A 225 11.49 -0.45 3.89
C VAL A 225 10.91 -0.79 2.52
N TYR A 226 9.97 0.02 2.03
CA TYR A 226 9.43 -0.12 0.68
C TYR A 226 10.52 0.00 -0.39
N GLY A 227 11.39 1.01 -0.27
CA GLY A 227 12.52 1.23 -1.18
C GLY A 227 13.52 0.09 -1.21
N LEU A 228 13.85 -0.50 -0.05
CA LEU A 228 14.69 -1.69 0.03
C LEU A 228 14.05 -2.89 -0.68
N GLY A 229 12.74 -3.07 -0.52
CA GLY A 229 11.98 -4.04 -1.30
C GLY A 229 12.06 -3.74 -2.80
N ALA A 230 11.82 -2.48 -3.19
CA ALA A 230 11.82 -2.06 -4.59
C ALA A 230 13.19 -2.23 -5.29
N ILE A 231 14.28 -2.14 -4.54
CA ILE A 231 15.62 -2.44 -5.05
C ILE A 231 15.84 -3.96 -5.16
N SER A 232 15.50 -4.71 -4.11
CA SER A 232 15.78 -6.14 -4.04
C SER A 232 14.93 -6.97 -5.01
N GLY A 233 13.68 -6.56 -5.26
CA GLY A 233 12.77 -7.28 -6.14
C GLY A 233 13.33 -7.51 -7.55
N PRO A 234 13.60 -6.45 -8.33
CA PRO A 234 14.18 -6.60 -9.67
C PRO A 234 15.55 -7.30 -9.69
N ILE A 235 16.39 -7.08 -8.66
CA ILE A 235 17.70 -7.75 -8.55
C ILE A 235 17.53 -9.27 -8.42
N VAL A 236 16.48 -9.74 -7.74
CA VAL A 236 16.21 -11.19 -7.62
C VAL A 236 15.51 -11.72 -8.87
N VAL A 237 14.52 -10.99 -9.39
CA VAL A 237 13.70 -11.45 -10.52
C VAL A 237 14.49 -11.46 -11.83
N GLY A 238 15.34 -10.45 -12.10
CA GLY A 238 16.09 -10.34 -13.35
C GLY A 238 16.91 -11.60 -13.69
N PRO A 239 17.86 -12.02 -12.83
CA PRO A 239 18.63 -13.24 -13.07
C PRO A 239 17.78 -14.52 -13.15
N LEU A 240 16.65 -14.57 -12.45
CA LEU A 240 15.72 -15.70 -12.53
C LEU A 240 14.99 -15.74 -13.88
N ILE A 241 14.69 -14.59 -14.48
CA ILE A 241 14.15 -14.54 -15.85
C ILE A 241 15.14 -15.16 -16.83
N ASP A 242 16.44 -14.87 -16.69
CA ASP A 242 17.47 -15.46 -17.56
C ASP A 242 17.58 -16.99 -17.38
N LEU A 243 17.28 -17.52 -16.19
CA LEU A 243 17.41 -18.94 -15.88
C LEU A 243 16.16 -19.76 -16.21
N ILE A 244 14.98 -19.27 -15.92
CA ILE A 244 13.71 -20.03 -15.99
C ILE A 244 12.64 -19.35 -16.85
N GLY A 245 13.00 -18.25 -17.53
CA GLY A 245 12.10 -17.48 -18.40
C GLY A 245 11.27 -16.44 -17.66
N VAL A 246 10.51 -15.65 -18.42
CA VAL A 246 9.73 -14.49 -17.94
C VAL A 246 8.70 -14.83 -16.86
N GLN A 247 8.33 -16.07 -16.72
CA GLN A 247 7.42 -16.56 -15.68
C GLN A 247 8.02 -16.44 -14.27
N ALA A 248 9.36 -16.28 -14.16
CA ALA A 248 10.03 -16.00 -12.89
C ALA A 248 9.39 -14.84 -12.14
N LEU A 249 8.90 -13.82 -12.84
CA LEU A 249 8.18 -12.68 -12.26
C LEU A 249 7.01 -13.13 -11.37
N PHE A 250 6.15 -13.99 -11.90
CA PHE A 250 4.97 -14.48 -11.17
C PHE A 250 5.32 -15.57 -10.17
N ILE A 251 6.31 -16.43 -10.46
CA ILE A 251 6.80 -17.47 -9.52
C ILE A 251 7.34 -16.82 -8.24
N VAL A 252 8.19 -15.79 -8.36
CA VAL A 252 8.69 -15.05 -7.21
C VAL A 252 7.56 -14.39 -6.43
N SER A 253 6.57 -13.83 -7.14
CA SER A 253 5.38 -13.25 -6.50
C SER A 253 4.57 -14.29 -5.74
N VAL A 254 4.38 -15.51 -6.27
CA VAL A 254 3.74 -16.63 -5.56
C VAL A 254 4.50 -16.98 -4.29
N ILE A 255 5.81 -17.14 -4.38
CA ILE A 255 6.65 -17.53 -3.23
C ILE A 255 6.59 -16.45 -2.14
N THR A 256 6.86 -15.20 -2.48
CA THR A 256 6.92 -14.10 -1.50
C THR A 256 5.57 -13.83 -0.85
N SER A 257 4.49 -13.84 -1.64
CA SER A 257 3.14 -13.64 -1.11
C SER A 257 2.64 -14.83 -0.29
N SER A 258 2.96 -16.08 -0.68
CA SER A 258 2.62 -17.27 0.11
C SER A 258 3.37 -17.30 1.45
N LEU A 259 4.65 -16.91 1.46
CA LEU A 259 5.42 -16.79 2.72
C LEU A 259 4.84 -15.71 3.63
N LEU A 260 4.44 -14.55 3.05
CA LEU A 260 3.79 -13.49 3.82
C LEU A 260 2.45 -13.94 4.39
N ALA A 261 1.61 -14.64 3.59
CA ALA A 261 0.36 -15.22 4.05
C ALA A 261 0.57 -16.23 5.17
N GLY A 262 1.54 -17.13 5.01
CA GLY A 262 1.92 -18.14 6.02
C GLY A 262 2.35 -17.48 7.34
N LEU A 263 3.17 -16.43 7.27
CA LEU A 263 3.55 -15.65 8.45
C LEU A 263 2.35 -14.97 9.11
N ALA A 264 1.43 -14.42 8.30
CA ALA A 264 0.23 -13.76 8.81
C ALA A 264 -0.68 -14.75 9.54
N VAL A 265 -0.89 -15.95 8.97
CA VAL A 265 -1.65 -17.04 9.60
C VAL A 265 -0.96 -17.50 10.88
N TYR A 266 0.35 -17.77 10.83
CA TYR A 266 1.13 -18.17 11.99
C TYR A 266 0.97 -17.19 13.15
N ARG A 267 1.16 -15.90 12.88
CA ARG A 267 0.99 -14.87 13.91
C ARG A 267 -0.42 -14.81 14.46
N ARG A 268 -1.42 -14.97 13.62
CA ARG A 268 -2.81 -14.95 14.07
C ARG A 268 -3.17 -16.14 14.94
N VAL A 269 -2.68 -17.33 14.60
CA VAL A 269 -2.97 -18.56 15.36
C VAL A 269 -2.21 -18.61 16.67
N TYR A 270 -0.91 -18.25 16.65
CA TYR A 270 -0.03 -18.40 17.80
C TYR A 270 0.11 -17.13 18.66
N GLN A 271 -0.17 -15.93 18.10
CA GLN A 271 -0.11 -14.66 18.82
C GLN A 271 -1.49 -14.02 18.99
N ALA A 272 -2.56 -14.79 18.94
CA ALA A 272 -3.94 -14.34 19.19
C ALA A 272 -4.15 -13.64 20.56
N ILE A 273 -3.12 -13.61 21.41
CA ILE A 273 -3.10 -12.99 22.73
C ILE A 273 -2.97 -11.45 22.67
N PHE A 274 -2.69 -10.85 21.51
CA PHE A 274 -2.57 -9.39 21.35
C PHE A 274 -3.65 -8.75 20.47
N VAL A 275 -4.89 -9.20 20.60
CA VAL A 275 -6.01 -8.28 20.35
C VAL A 275 -6.09 -7.43 21.61
N ARG A 276 -5.55 -6.20 21.58
CA ARG A 276 -5.99 -5.18 22.53
C ARG A 276 -7.50 -5.11 22.39
N PRO A 277 -8.27 -5.31 23.47
CA PRO A 277 -9.70 -5.12 23.38
C PRO A 277 -9.92 -3.73 22.81
N VAL A 278 -10.77 -3.61 21.80
CA VAL A 278 -11.24 -2.33 21.28
C VAL A 278 -11.76 -1.61 22.52
N GLN A 279 -11.06 -0.56 22.94
CA GLN A 279 -11.50 0.19 24.12
C GLN A 279 -12.91 0.70 23.81
N PRO A 280 -13.88 0.47 24.68
CA PRO A 280 -15.23 0.91 24.42
C PRO A 280 -15.22 2.42 24.21
N PHE A 281 -15.91 2.87 23.18
CA PHE A 281 -16.06 4.28 22.86
C PHE A 281 -16.69 4.98 24.07
N VAL A 282 -15.89 5.80 24.77
CA VAL A 282 -16.41 6.68 25.82
C VAL A 282 -16.82 7.98 25.16
N ALA A 283 -18.11 8.24 25.06
CA ALA A 283 -18.65 9.50 24.58
C ALA A 283 -18.28 10.60 25.59
N VAL A 284 -17.30 11.44 25.25
CA VAL A 284 -16.98 12.64 26.02
C VAL A 284 -17.91 13.76 25.53
N PRO A 285 -18.67 14.44 26.42
CA PRO A 285 -19.53 15.57 26.03
C PRO A 285 -18.68 16.68 25.40
N SER A 286 -19.11 17.20 24.26
CA SER A 286 -18.39 18.17 23.42
C SER A 286 -18.17 19.55 24.05
N ASN A 287 -18.67 19.80 25.27
CA ASN A 287 -18.65 21.11 25.95
C ASN A 287 -17.59 21.23 27.06
N GLN A 288 -16.74 20.26 27.26
CA GLN A 288 -15.65 20.37 28.23
C GLN A 288 -14.32 20.11 27.54
N TYR A 289 -13.43 21.09 27.61
CA TYR A 289 -12.02 20.91 27.31
C TYR A 289 -11.49 19.82 28.26
N SER A 290 -11.33 18.59 27.76
CA SER A 290 -10.81 17.49 28.59
C SER A 290 -9.34 17.75 28.86
N SER A 291 -9.01 18.11 30.07
CA SER A 291 -7.64 18.08 30.57
C SER A 291 -7.14 16.62 30.56
N LYS A 292 -5.85 16.43 30.37
CA LYS A 292 -5.19 15.11 30.37
C LYS A 292 -5.53 14.32 31.68
N GLU A 293 -5.83 15.02 32.76
CA GLU A 293 -6.23 14.49 34.06
C GLU A 293 -7.64 13.88 34.04
N LEU A 294 -8.59 14.47 33.34
CA LEU A 294 -9.96 13.93 33.22
C LEU A 294 -9.97 12.64 32.38
N TYR A 295 -9.10 12.55 31.36
CA TYR A 295 -8.91 11.33 30.57
C TYR A 295 -8.31 10.20 31.38
N LEU A 296 -7.33 10.51 32.26
CA LEU A 296 -6.71 9.54 33.18
C LEU A 296 -7.68 9.08 34.28
N ALA A 297 -8.50 9.98 34.82
CA ALA A 297 -9.53 9.64 35.81
C ALA A 297 -10.65 8.77 35.25
N ALA A 298 -11.06 9.00 33.98
CA ALA A 298 -12.03 8.14 33.30
C ALA A 298 -11.49 6.73 33.04
N HIS A 299 -10.19 6.60 32.79
CA HIS A 299 -9.53 5.29 32.63
C HIS A 299 -9.39 4.54 33.97
N GLN A 300 -9.12 5.22 35.06
CA GLN A 300 -9.04 4.61 36.39
C GLN A 300 -10.39 4.07 36.85
N GLN A 301 -11.50 4.76 36.59
CA GLN A 301 -12.85 4.28 36.93
C GLN A 301 -13.29 3.03 36.11
N ILE A 302 -12.72 2.80 34.96
CA ILE A 302 -13.02 1.61 34.13
C ILE A 302 -12.25 0.38 34.66
N ASP A 303 -11.03 0.56 35.12
CA ASP A 303 -10.21 -0.53 35.71
C ASP A 303 -10.70 -0.98 37.11
N GLU A 304 -11.37 -0.11 37.87
CA GLU A 304 -11.87 -0.44 39.20
C GLU A 304 -13.23 -1.18 39.19
N ARG A 305 -14.02 -1.10 38.12
CA ARG A 305 -15.34 -1.75 38.08
C ARG A 305 -15.35 -3.29 38.08
N PRO A 306 -14.40 -4.02 37.48
CA PRO A 306 -14.37 -5.48 37.59
C PRO A 306 -14.07 -5.98 39.01
N TYR A 307 -13.39 -5.17 39.83
CA TYR A 307 -12.96 -5.57 41.18
C TYR A 307 -14.05 -5.44 42.22
N LEU A 308 -15.04 -4.57 42.01
CA LEU A 308 -16.15 -4.35 42.96
C LEU A 308 -17.30 -5.34 42.74
N SER A 309 -17.48 -5.87 41.53
CA SER A 309 -18.53 -6.87 41.28
C SER A 309 -18.18 -8.27 41.80
N SER A 310 -16.89 -8.60 41.95
CA SER A 310 -16.44 -9.88 42.50
C SER A 310 -16.44 -9.91 44.08
N LYS A 311 -16.56 -8.73 44.73
CA LYS A 311 -16.60 -8.64 46.19
C LYS A 311 -18.02 -8.62 46.76
N GLN A 312 -19.03 -8.44 45.93
CA GLN A 312 -20.44 -8.42 46.37
C GLN A 312 -21.09 -9.82 46.44
N ASP A 313 -20.50 -10.80 45.76
CA ASP A 313 -21.00 -12.20 45.80
C ASP A 313 -20.49 -13.03 46.98
N ASP A 314 -19.55 -12.48 47.79
CA ASP A 314 -18.99 -13.17 48.98
C ASP A 314 -19.57 -12.71 50.32
N ILE A 315 -20.66 -11.91 50.35
CA ILE A 315 -21.31 -11.48 51.59
C ILE A 315 -22.81 -11.68 51.50
N GLU A 316 -23.28 -12.92 51.54
CA GLU A 316 -24.57 -13.29 52.12
C GLU A 316 -24.46 -14.70 52.78
N PRO A 317 -25.06 -14.88 53.98
CA PRO A 317 -24.82 -16.02 54.87
C PRO A 317 -25.55 -17.30 54.46
#